data_f74986f24bbae4b8d05ac10ca1408539
#
_entry.id   f74986f24bbae4b8d05ac10ca1408539
#
_cell.length_a   1.000
_cell.length_b   1.000
_cell.length_c   1.000
_cell.angle_alpha   90.00
_cell.angle_beta   90.00
_cell.angle_gamma   90.00
#
_symmetry.space_group_name_H-M   'P 1'
#
loop_
_entity.id
_entity.type
_entity.pdbx_description
1 polymer ?
#
loop_
_entity_poly.entity_id
_entity_poly.type
_entity_poly.pdbx_seq_one_letter_code
_entity_poly.pdbx_strand_id
1 'polypeptide(L)' 'MIKINLLENGEFVSRDTESKTVGELRNELEIPASANVMVSGTIRTNDFELEDGAIVAYASNNKVGG' A
#
# COMPACT_ATOMS: atom_id res chain seq x y z
N MET A 1 2.42 1.17 16.12
CA MET A 1 2.74 0.31 14.99
C MET A 1 1.61 -0.63 14.71
N ILE A 2 1.27 -0.80 13.46
CA ILE A 2 0.21 -1.71 13.09
C ILE A 2 0.75 -2.76 12.14
N LYS A 3 -0.02 -3.79 11.94
CA LYS A 3 0.38 -4.85 11.05
C LYS A 3 -0.55 -4.82 9.84
N ILE A 4 0.03 -4.85 8.65
CA ILE A 4 -0.77 -4.88 7.44
C ILE A 4 -0.42 -6.13 6.65
N ASN A 5 -1.32 -6.50 5.75
CA ASN A 5 -1.07 -7.61 4.84
C ASN A 5 -0.85 -6.97 3.47
N LEU A 6 0.40 -7.00 3.03
CA LEU A 6 0.79 -6.31 1.82
C LEU A 6 0.95 -7.29 0.68
N LEU A 7 0.36 -7.00 -0.45
CA LEU A 7 0.47 -7.87 -1.60
C LEU A 7 1.77 -7.57 -2.33
N GLU A 8 2.66 -8.55 -2.38
CA GLU A 8 3.92 -8.42 -3.07
C GLU A 8 4.13 -9.63 -3.94
N ASN A 9 4.43 -9.42 -5.19
CA ASN A 9 4.72 -10.51 -6.12
C ASN A 9 3.63 -11.58 -6.11
N GLY A 10 2.41 -11.16 -6.02
CA GLY A 10 1.29 -12.09 -6.06
C GLY A 10 0.98 -12.78 -4.74
N GLU A 11 1.69 -12.41 -3.67
CA GLU A 11 1.46 -13.04 -2.38
C GLU A 11 1.27 -11.99 -1.32
N PHE A 12 0.43 -12.28 -0.34
CA PHE A 12 0.24 -11.36 0.76
C PHE A 12 1.28 -11.66 1.83
N VAL A 13 1.99 -10.63 2.25
CA VAL A 13 3.02 -10.75 3.26
C VAL A 13 2.63 -9.87 4.44
N SER A 14 2.69 -10.42 5.63
CA SER A 14 2.39 -9.66 6.83
C SER A 14 3.55 -8.73 7.14
N ARG A 15 3.29 -7.48 7.40
CA ARG A 15 4.34 -6.49 7.61
C ARG A 15 3.94 -5.50 8.68
N ASP A 16 4.84 -5.20 9.58
CA ASP A 16 4.61 -4.17 10.59
C ASP A 16 4.97 -2.82 10.01
N THR A 17 4.22 -1.82 10.28
CA THR A 17 4.50 -0.50 9.77
C THR A 17 4.13 0.55 10.80
N GLU A 18 4.87 1.65 10.82
CA GLU A 18 4.53 2.76 11.67
C GLU A 18 3.73 3.79 10.88
N SER A 19 3.50 3.55 9.61
CA SER A 19 2.71 4.46 8.80
C SER A 19 1.27 4.45 9.26
N LYS A 20 0.65 5.60 9.38
CA LYS A 20 -0.72 5.68 9.82
C LYS A 20 -1.67 5.96 8.68
N THR A 21 -1.18 6.47 7.57
CA THR A 21 -2.01 6.80 6.42
C THR A 21 -1.41 6.19 5.17
N VAL A 22 -2.21 6.14 4.13
CA VAL A 22 -1.76 5.65 2.83
C VAL A 22 -0.57 6.47 2.34
N GLY A 23 -0.63 7.79 2.54
CA GLY A 23 0.46 8.66 2.10
C GLY A 23 1.76 8.33 2.80
N GLU A 24 1.71 8.07 4.10
CA GLU A 24 2.91 7.70 4.84
C GLU A 24 3.43 6.35 4.35
N LEU A 25 2.53 5.43 4.08
CA LEU A 25 2.94 4.11 3.60
C LEU A 25 3.58 4.21 2.22
N ARG A 26 3.08 5.10 1.37
CA ARG A 26 3.69 5.31 0.07
C ARG A 26 5.14 5.75 0.22
N ASN A 27 5.42 6.63 1.17
CA ASN A 27 6.77 7.07 1.41
C ASN A 27 7.64 5.94 1.95
N GLU A 28 7.09 5.16 2.84
CA GLU A 28 7.85 4.07 3.44
C GLU A 28 8.23 3.01 2.40
N LEU A 29 7.32 2.69 1.52
CA LEU A 29 7.53 1.64 0.54
C LEU A 29 7.98 2.17 -0.81
N GLU A 30 8.14 3.48 -0.93
CA GLU A 30 8.58 4.13 -2.16
C GLU A 30 7.62 3.80 -3.30
N ILE A 31 6.34 3.83 -3.03
CA ILE A 31 5.33 3.57 -4.04
C ILE A 31 5.21 4.79 -4.94
N PRO A 32 5.25 4.65 -6.25
CA PRO A 32 5.15 5.81 -7.15
C PRO A 32 3.83 6.53 -6.97
N ALA A 33 3.83 7.83 -7.13
CA ALA A 33 2.62 8.62 -6.99
C ALA A 33 1.56 8.21 -8.01
N SER A 34 1.99 7.67 -9.15
CA SER A 34 1.02 7.27 -10.16
C SER A 34 0.38 5.92 -9.86
N ALA A 35 0.90 5.19 -8.90
CA ALA A 35 0.32 3.89 -8.58
C ALA A 35 -0.90 4.08 -7.69
N ASN A 36 -1.91 3.27 -7.89
CA ASN A 36 -3.08 3.30 -7.04
C ASN A 36 -2.88 2.35 -5.88
N VAL A 37 -3.22 2.79 -4.69
CA VAL A 37 -3.11 1.97 -3.50
C VAL A 37 -4.51 1.57 -3.09
N MET A 38 -4.73 0.27 -2.94
CA MET A 38 -6.01 -0.25 -2.53
C MET A 38 -5.91 -0.75 -1.12
N VAL A 39 -6.88 -0.42 -0.30
CA VAL A 39 -6.95 -0.90 1.06
C VAL A 39 -8.26 -1.64 1.18
N SER A 40 -8.17 -2.91 1.50
CA SER A 40 -9.33 -3.78 1.66
C SER A 40 -10.21 -3.78 0.41
N GLY A 41 -9.56 -3.77 -0.75
CA GLY A 41 -10.25 -3.88 -2.03
C GLY A 41 -10.75 -2.58 -2.61
N THR A 42 -10.47 -1.46 -1.97
CA THR A 42 -10.96 -0.16 -2.47
C THR A 42 -9.79 0.80 -2.61
N ILE A 43 -9.72 1.51 -3.73
CA ILE A 43 -8.66 2.48 -3.94
C ILE A 43 -8.85 3.62 -2.94
N ARG A 44 -7.79 3.97 -2.23
CA ARG A 44 -7.86 5.02 -1.21
C ARG A 44 -6.87 6.13 -1.50
N THR A 45 -7.20 7.30 -1.03
CA THR A 45 -6.35 8.47 -1.19
C THR A 45 -5.30 8.50 -0.10
N ASN A 46 -4.35 9.44 -0.22
CA ASN A 46 -3.23 9.48 0.71
C ASN A 46 -3.62 9.77 2.15
N ASP A 47 -4.74 10.42 2.37
CA ASP A 47 -5.14 10.78 3.71
C ASP A 47 -5.97 9.69 4.40
N PHE A 48 -6.19 8.57 3.74
CA PHE A 48 -6.95 7.49 4.35
C PHE A 48 -6.14 6.85 5.47
N GLU A 49 -6.75 6.65 6.63
CA GLU A 49 -6.06 6.10 7.77
C GLU A 49 -6.04 4.58 7.71
N LEU A 50 -4.88 4.02 7.96
CA LEU A 50 -4.71 2.57 7.95
C LEU A 50 -5.06 2.01 9.31
N GLU A 51 -5.52 0.76 9.33
CA GLU A 51 -5.88 0.08 10.56
C GLU A 51 -5.10 -1.21 10.66
N ASP A 52 -4.95 -1.69 11.88
CA ASP A 52 -4.27 -2.94 12.12
C ASP A 52 -5.04 -4.04 11.38
N GLY A 53 -4.34 -4.83 10.64
CA GLY A 53 -4.95 -5.90 9.86
C GLY A 53 -5.38 -5.50 8.47
N ALA A 54 -5.10 -4.27 8.06
CA ALA A 54 -5.54 -3.81 6.74
C ALA A 54 -4.87 -4.63 5.63
N ILE A 55 -5.60 -4.86 4.57
CA ILE A 55 -5.08 -5.56 3.41
C ILE A 55 -4.74 -4.50 2.37
N VAL A 56 -3.46 -4.41 2.03
CA VAL A 56 -2.98 -3.34 1.16
C VAL A 56 -2.40 -3.93 -0.11
N ALA A 57 -2.79 -3.38 -1.24
CA ALA A 57 -2.26 -3.78 -2.53
C ALA A 57 -2.03 -2.55 -3.37
N TYR A 58 -0.98 -2.53 -4.16
CA TYR A 58 -0.79 -1.43 -5.09
C TYR A 58 -0.28 -1.97 -6.41
N ALA A 59 -0.64 -1.28 -7.47
CA ALA A 59 -0.24 -1.70 -8.78
C ALA A 59 0.74 -0.70 -9.30
N SER A 60 1.93 -1.14 -9.55
CA SER A 60 2.90 -0.29 -10.10
C SER A 60 2.69 -0.23 -11.57
N ASN A 61 2.48 0.96 -12.12
CA ASN A 61 2.15 1.01 -13.44
C ASN A 61 3.35 1.13 -14.25
N ASN A 62 4.26 0.52 -14.05
CA ASN A 62 5.39 0.62 -14.57
C ASN A 62 5.49 0.17 -15.89
N LYS A 63 5.38 0.70 -16.76
CA LYS A 63 5.27 0.44 -17.97
C LYS A 63 6.37 0.25 -18.63
N VAL A 64 6.99 0.06 -18.58
CA VAL A 64 7.99 -0.18 -19.17
C VAL A 64 8.09 0.01 -20.40
N GLY A 65 8.05 0.61 -20.72
CA GLY A 65 8.29 0.87 -21.95
C GLY A 65 7.94 0.27 -22.66
N GLY A 66 7.64 0.27 -22.23
CA GLY A 66 7.48 -0.10 -22.82
C GLY A 66 7.59 0.00 -22.22
#